data_07232eb5692c27ead802a50d0581eb1f
#
_entry.id   07232eb5692c27ead802a50d0581eb1f
#
_cell.length_a   1.000
_cell.length_b   1.000
_cell.length_c   1.000
_cell.angle_alpha   90.00
_cell.angle_beta   90.00
_cell.angle_gamma   90.00
#
_symmetry.space_group_name_H-M   'P 1'
#
loop_
_entity.id
_entity.type
_entity.pdbx_description
1 polymer ?
#
loop_
_entity_poly.entity_id
_entity_poly.type
_entity_poly.pdbx_seq_one_letter_code
_entity_poly.pdbx_strand_id
1 'polypeptide(L)'
;LDSKAEILGMPKHKRWVLLANWMDRTLMRNSVSFELASRSGLAYTPRGQFVELFVNGKHCGNYFLCEHIKVDENRVDIDELDEDEVDGGYIMELDAYFDEVYKFRSPVRDLPYMFKDPDEVNDAQFEFMKNYISELEYALYDDQRFAEGEYLNYIDVESFADWWIVMELTGIWEPNHPKSTYMHKDKGGKLVMGPVWDFDWETYTPKTWFSINESLYYKRLFQDPRFVAVVKQRWDMYKADYETIPEYIRSEAAKIRNSDRMDSPMWPITQWVNGDENMTFDDAVKRMVKVYEDRFDWMDAAIGRM
;
A
#
# COMPACT_ATOMS: atom_id res chain seq x y z
N LEU A 1 -15.67 -1.66 17.05
CA LEU A 1 -16.12 -1.07 18.33
C LEU A 1 -17.54 -0.53 18.19
N ASP A 2 -18.29 -0.51 19.29
CA ASP A 2 -19.68 0.01 19.31
C ASP A 2 -19.72 1.54 19.13
N SER A 3 -18.69 2.24 19.58
CA SER A 3 -18.51 3.69 19.45
C SER A 3 -17.09 4.04 18.98
N LYS A 4 -16.94 5.25 18.38
CA LYS A 4 -15.59 5.77 18.03
C LYS A 4 -14.76 5.93 19.30
N ALA A 5 -13.58 5.34 19.35
CA ALA A 5 -12.62 5.44 20.46
C ALA A 5 -11.23 5.79 19.92
N GLU A 6 -10.50 6.59 20.69
CA GLU A 6 -9.06 6.79 20.52
C GLU A 6 -8.33 5.57 21.08
N ILE A 7 -7.38 5.02 20.33
CA ILE A 7 -6.57 3.89 20.78
C ILE A 7 -5.09 4.24 20.63
N LEU A 8 -4.34 4.19 21.72
CA LEU A 8 -2.89 4.45 21.76
C LEU A 8 -2.48 5.78 21.10
N GLY A 9 -3.29 6.83 21.28
CA GLY A 9 -3.04 8.16 20.70
C GLY A 9 -3.42 8.30 19.22
N MET A 10 -3.91 7.24 18.58
CA MET A 10 -4.45 7.32 17.22
C MET A 10 -5.88 7.90 17.22
N PRO A 11 -6.26 8.71 16.22
CA PRO A 11 -7.56 9.39 16.16
C PRO A 11 -8.76 8.45 16.32
N LYS A 12 -9.83 8.99 16.92
CA LYS A 12 -11.05 8.22 17.23
C LYS A 12 -11.68 7.58 16.01
N HIS A 13 -11.84 6.27 16.03
CA HIS A 13 -12.58 5.54 15.00
C HIS A 13 -13.20 4.25 15.57
N LYS A 14 -14.15 3.64 14.83
CA LYS A 14 -14.75 2.34 15.19
C LYS A 14 -14.01 1.15 14.64
N ARG A 15 -13.32 1.29 13.50
CA ARG A 15 -12.67 0.21 12.76
C ARG A 15 -11.18 0.21 13.02
N TRP A 16 -10.67 -0.91 13.50
CA TRP A 16 -9.26 -1.15 13.81
C TRP A 16 -8.88 -2.55 13.33
N VAL A 17 -7.62 -2.76 13.02
CA VAL A 17 -7.09 -4.04 12.55
C VAL A 17 -5.97 -4.49 13.48
N LEU A 18 -5.93 -5.78 13.76
CA LEU A 18 -4.83 -6.45 14.44
C LEU A 18 -4.12 -7.34 13.40
N LEU A 19 -2.97 -6.90 12.89
CA LEU A 19 -2.14 -7.68 11.97
C LEU A 19 -1.24 -8.60 12.79
N ALA A 20 -1.35 -9.90 12.57
CA ALA A 20 -0.57 -10.91 13.29
C ALA A 20 0.90 -11.00 12.85
N ASN A 21 1.23 -10.54 11.64
CA ASN A 21 2.56 -10.60 11.03
C ASN A 21 3.20 -12.02 11.08
N TRP A 22 2.38 -13.07 11.06
CA TRP A 22 2.81 -14.46 11.30
C TRP A 22 3.87 -14.96 10.31
N MET A 23 3.82 -14.54 9.04
CA MET A 23 4.80 -14.94 8.02
C MET A 23 6.08 -14.11 8.04
N ASP A 24 6.14 -13.09 8.87
CA ASP A 24 7.24 -12.14 8.95
C ASP A 24 8.16 -12.45 10.13
N ARG A 25 9.36 -12.96 9.85
CA ARG A 25 10.34 -13.27 10.90
C ARG A 25 10.76 -12.04 11.70
N THR A 26 10.62 -10.85 11.13
CA THR A 26 10.91 -9.59 11.82
C THR A 26 9.72 -9.01 12.56
N LEU A 27 8.50 -9.48 12.30
CA LEU A 27 7.22 -8.93 12.77
C LEU A 27 6.95 -7.47 12.33
N MET A 28 7.80 -6.87 11.49
CA MET A 28 7.83 -5.42 11.25
C MET A 28 7.57 -5.01 9.81
N ARG A 29 7.46 -5.93 8.84
CA ARG A 29 7.35 -5.55 7.42
C ARG A 29 6.21 -4.57 7.15
N ASN A 30 5.03 -4.82 7.71
CA ASN A 30 3.91 -3.90 7.61
C ASN A 30 4.21 -2.53 8.25
N SER A 31 4.72 -2.49 9.49
CA SER A 31 5.01 -1.23 10.17
C SER A 31 6.09 -0.41 9.48
N VAL A 32 7.15 -1.08 8.96
CA VAL A 32 8.23 -0.40 8.21
C VAL A 32 7.73 0.14 6.88
N SER A 33 6.87 -0.61 6.17
CA SER A 33 6.29 -0.16 4.90
C SER A 33 5.32 0.99 5.10
N PHE A 34 4.55 0.99 6.19
CA PHE A 34 3.68 2.13 6.54
C PHE A 34 4.51 3.36 6.91
N GLU A 35 5.57 3.21 7.68
CA GLU A 35 6.49 4.32 7.96
C GLU A 35 7.15 4.86 6.68
N LEU A 36 7.63 3.98 5.80
CA LEU A 36 8.18 4.36 4.51
C LEU A 36 7.16 5.15 3.67
N ALA A 37 5.93 4.67 3.58
CA ALA A 37 4.86 5.34 2.86
C ALA A 37 4.48 6.69 3.49
N SER A 38 4.50 6.80 4.82
CA SER A 38 4.23 8.07 5.52
C SER A 38 5.27 9.15 5.26
N ARG A 39 6.47 8.76 4.80
CA ARG A 39 7.54 9.68 4.39
C ARG A 39 7.51 10.05 2.91
N SER A 40 6.52 9.54 2.17
CA SER A 40 6.27 9.89 0.77
C SER A 40 5.21 11.00 0.66
N GLY A 41 4.82 11.34 -0.57
CA GLY A 41 3.71 12.25 -0.81
C GLY A 41 2.33 11.61 -0.83
N LEU A 42 2.19 10.35 -0.43
CA LEU A 42 0.88 9.70 -0.32
C LEU A 42 0.01 10.40 0.73
N ALA A 43 -1.24 10.68 0.36
CA ALA A 43 -2.15 11.50 1.16
C ALA A 43 -2.44 10.89 2.54
N TYR A 44 -2.49 9.56 2.63
CA TYR A 44 -2.75 8.85 3.87
C TYR A 44 -1.98 7.53 3.91
N THR A 45 -1.48 7.20 5.09
CA THR A 45 -0.91 5.89 5.41
C THR A 45 -1.46 5.43 6.77
N PRO A 46 -1.90 4.17 6.95
CA PRO A 46 -2.41 3.69 8.22
C PRO A 46 -1.36 3.79 9.32
N ARG A 47 -1.73 4.43 10.45
CA ARG A 47 -0.92 4.46 11.66
C ARG A 47 -1.14 3.20 12.46
N GLY A 48 -0.14 2.76 13.19
CA GLY A 48 -0.25 1.60 14.04
C GLY A 48 0.81 1.53 15.12
N GLN A 49 0.61 0.62 16.07
CA GLN A 49 1.56 0.33 17.15
C GLN A 49 1.55 -1.16 17.48
N PHE A 50 2.70 -1.68 17.88
CA PHE A 50 2.80 -3.06 18.38
C PHE A 50 2.13 -3.19 19.74
N VAL A 51 1.40 -4.27 19.91
CA VAL A 51 0.67 -4.62 21.14
C VAL A 51 0.83 -6.10 21.48
N GLU A 52 0.74 -6.42 22.77
CA GLU A 52 0.57 -7.79 23.25
C GLU A 52 -0.93 -8.08 23.38
N LEU A 53 -1.44 -9.04 22.65
CA LEU A 53 -2.85 -9.40 22.67
C LEU A 53 -3.14 -10.40 23.78
N PHE A 54 -4.11 -10.08 24.63
CA PHE A 54 -4.66 -11.02 25.62
C PHE A 54 -6.16 -11.20 25.38
N VAL A 55 -6.58 -12.44 25.22
CA VAL A 55 -7.99 -12.81 25.09
C VAL A 55 -8.38 -13.68 26.27
N ASN A 56 -9.33 -13.22 27.08
CA ASN A 56 -9.77 -13.90 28.30
C ASN A 56 -8.61 -14.28 29.25
N GLY A 57 -7.63 -13.39 29.39
CA GLY A 57 -6.44 -13.61 30.23
C GLY A 57 -5.38 -14.52 29.64
N LYS A 58 -5.58 -15.07 28.43
CA LYS A 58 -4.59 -15.87 27.70
C LYS A 58 -3.82 -14.96 26.76
N HIS A 59 -2.48 -14.98 26.86
CA HIS A 59 -1.60 -14.31 25.91
C HIS A 59 -1.70 -14.97 24.54
N CYS A 60 -1.88 -14.15 23.49
CA CYS A 60 -2.07 -14.58 22.11
C CYS A 60 -0.94 -14.14 21.17
N GLY A 61 0.07 -13.44 21.68
CA GLY A 61 1.25 -13.01 20.91
C GLY A 61 1.28 -11.53 20.59
N ASN A 62 2.25 -11.19 19.75
CA ASN A 62 2.48 -9.84 19.22
C ASN A 62 1.54 -9.56 18.04
N TYR A 63 0.95 -8.37 18.03
CA TYR A 63 0.15 -7.87 16.93
C TYR A 63 0.52 -6.42 16.62
N PHE A 64 0.39 -6.02 15.36
CA PHE A 64 0.42 -4.62 14.98
C PHE A 64 -1.02 -4.11 14.91
N LEU A 65 -1.43 -3.34 15.93
CA LEU A 65 -2.74 -2.69 15.96
C LEU A 65 -2.68 -1.45 15.09
N CYS A 66 -3.45 -1.40 14.04
CA CYS A 66 -3.43 -0.28 13.10
C CYS A 66 -4.84 0.18 12.69
N GLU A 67 -4.86 1.32 12.02
CA GLU A 67 -6.07 1.88 11.42
C GLU A 67 -6.53 1.02 10.24
N HIS A 68 -7.84 0.82 10.16
CA HIS A 68 -8.47 0.23 8.97
C HIS A 68 -8.63 1.30 7.90
N ILE A 69 -8.41 0.96 6.63
CA ILE A 69 -8.64 1.85 5.50
C ILE A 69 -10.15 2.15 5.41
N LYS A 70 -10.54 3.39 5.57
CA LYS A 70 -11.92 3.89 5.50
C LYS A 70 -11.93 5.38 5.20
N VAL A 71 -13.03 5.88 4.64
CA VAL A 71 -13.30 7.31 4.52
C VAL A 71 -13.49 7.90 5.92
N ASP A 72 -12.68 8.86 6.30
CA ASP A 72 -12.76 9.62 7.56
C ASP A 72 -11.74 10.77 7.49
N GLU A 73 -12.05 11.94 8.08
CA GLU A 73 -11.19 13.13 8.13
C GLU A 73 -9.75 12.86 8.63
N ASN A 74 -9.55 11.80 9.39
CA ASN A 74 -8.24 11.41 9.92
C ASN A 74 -7.64 10.20 9.20
N ARG A 75 -8.24 9.71 8.12
CA ARG A 75 -7.79 8.56 7.32
C ARG A 75 -7.74 8.91 5.85
N VAL A 76 -8.55 8.27 5.01
CA VAL A 76 -8.73 8.72 3.63
C VAL A 76 -9.70 9.89 3.68
N ASP A 77 -9.16 11.11 3.66
CA ASP A 77 -9.90 12.36 3.80
C ASP A 77 -10.48 12.77 2.44
N ILE A 78 -11.63 12.19 2.13
CA ILE A 78 -12.44 12.45 0.95
C ILE A 78 -13.90 12.60 1.37
N ASP A 79 -14.72 13.26 0.55
CA ASP A 79 -16.13 13.43 0.82
C ASP A 79 -16.85 12.07 0.92
N GLU A 80 -17.68 11.87 1.97
CA GLU A 80 -18.57 10.72 2.02
C GLU A 80 -19.57 10.80 0.85
N LEU A 81 -19.87 9.66 0.22
CA LEU A 81 -20.79 9.60 -0.90
C LEU A 81 -22.23 9.52 -0.40
N ASP A 82 -23.05 10.52 -0.75
CA ASP A 82 -24.48 10.52 -0.48
C ASP A 82 -25.27 9.66 -1.50
N GLU A 83 -26.47 9.18 -1.10
CA GLU A 83 -27.31 8.32 -1.96
C GLU A 83 -27.66 8.96 -3.31
N ASP A 84 -27.86 10.28 -3.35
CA ASP A 84 -28.25 11.03 -4.55
C ASP A 84 -27.03 11.50 -5.38
N GLU A 85 -25.82 11.29 -4.91
CA GLU A 85 -24.59 11.67 -5.59
C GLU A 85 -23.97 10.49 -6.34
N VAL A 86 -23.31 10.77 -7.45
CA VAL A 86 -22.57 9.77 -8.23
C VAL A 86 -21.07 10.08 -8.30
N ASP A 87 -20.69 11.36 -8.25
CA ASP A 87 -19.30 11.82 -8.17
C ASP A 87 -19.00 12.22 -6.72
N GLY A 88 -18.38 11.35 -5.97
CA GLY A 88 -18.09 11.49 -4.55
C GLY A 88 -16.91 10.66 -4.13
N GLY A 89 -16.77 10.44 -2.84
CA GLY A 89 -15.69 9.66 -2.27
C GLY A 89 -15.86 8.16 -2.49
N TYR A 90 -14.90 7.57 -3.18
CA TYR A 90 -14.81 6.12 -3.39
C TYR A 90 -13.44 5.59 -2.98
N ILE A 91 -13.41 4.52 -2.22
CA ILE A 91 -12.22 3.69 -2.04
C ILE A 91 -12.43 2.40 -2.82
N MET A 92 -11.51 2.10 -3.73
CA MET A 92 -11.49 0.89 -4.55
C MET A 92 -10.31 0.02 -4.17
N GLU A 93 -10.48 -1.28 -4.30
CA GLU A 93 -9.39 -2.26 -4.18
C GLU A 93 -9.27 -3.09 -5.46
N LEU A 94 -8.05 -3.29 -5.90
CA LEU A 94 -7.72 -4.32 -6.87
C LEU A 94 -7.25 -5.57 -6.13
N ASP A 95 -8.03 -6.64 -6.20
CA ASP A 95 -7.66 -7.93 -5.61
C ASP A 95 -8.13 -9.10 -6.49
N ALA A 96 -7.20 -10.04 -6.73
CA ALA A 96 -7.44 -11.21 -7.55
C ALA A 96 -8.48 -12.19 -6.97
N TYR A 97 -8.76 -12.14 -5.66
CA TYR A 97 -9.83 -12.91 -5.05
C TYR A 97 -11.21 -12.49 -5.56
N PHE A 98 -11.36 -11.21 -5.88
CA PHE A 98 -12.56 -10.68 -6.52
C PHE A 98 -13.85 -11.13 -5.81
N ASP A 99 -13.90 -10.99 -4.50
CA ASP A 99 -14.91 -11.59 -3.62
C ASP A 99 -15.95 -10.61 -3.07
N GLU A 100 -15.79 -9.28 -3.29
CA GLU A 100 -16.80 -8.30 -2.91
C GLU A 100 -18.08 -8.41 -3.75
N VAL A 101 -19.20 -7.90 -3.23
CA VAL A 101 -20.51 -7.89 -3.93
C VAL A 101 -20.46 -6.93 -5.12
N TYR A 102 -20.01 -5.69 -4.87
CA TYR A 102 -19.91 -4.66 -5.90
C TYR A 102 -18.51 -4.64 -6.50
N LYS A 103 -18.42 -5.11 -7.73
CA LYS A 103 -17.15 -5.31 -8.43
C LYS A 103 -17.31 -5.32 -9.93
N PHE A 104 -16.26 -4.96 -10.65
CA PHE A 104 -16.20 -5.07 -12.11
C PHE A 104 -14.78 -5.31 -12.60
N ARG A 105 -14.66 -5.81 -13.82
CA ARG A 105 -13.37 -5.90 -14.50
C ARG A 105 -13.22 -4.76 -15.48
N SER A 106 -12.05 -4.14 -15.51
CA SER A 106 -11.76 -3.05 -16.44
C SER A 106 -11.68 -3.56 -17.89
N PRO A 107 -12.05 -2.72 -18.90
CA PRO A 107 -12.29 -3.22 -20.26
C PRO A 107 -11.02 -3.56 -21.04
N VAL A 108 -9.87 -2.97 -20.73
CA VAL A 108 -8.64 -3.16 -21.50
C VAL A 108 -7.64 -4.03 -20.75
N ARG A 109 -7.48 -3.82 -19.45
CA ARG A 109 -6.50 -4.53 -18.62
C ARG A 109 -7.10 -5.72 -17.86
N ASP A 110 -8.40 -5.87 -17.86
CA ASP A 110 -9.13 -6.89 -17.09
C ASP A 110 -8.81 -6.86 -15.58
N LEU A 111 -8.52 -5.65 -15.04
CA LEU A 111 -8.19 -5.48 -13.64
C LEU A 111 -9.42 -5.67 -12.75
N PRO A 112 -9.29 -6.39 -11.63
CA PRO A 112 -10.40 -6.76 -10.75
C PRO A 112 -10.69 -5.65 -9.72
N TYR A 113 -11.48 -4.66 -10.10
CA TYR A 113 -11.90 -3.56 -9.22
C TYR A 113 -13.04 -3.97 -8.30
N MET A 114 -12.91 -3.67 -7.02
CA MET A 114 -13.92 -3.87 -5.98
C MET A 114 -14.16 -2.59 -5.20
N PHE A 115 -15.42 -2.33 -4.83
CA PHE A 115 -15.77 -1.21 -3.96
C PHE A 115 -15.50 -1.57 -2.49
N LYS A 116 -14.83 -0.69 -1.76
CA LYS A 116 -14.46 -0.89 -0.34
C LYS A 116 -15.05 0.16 0.59
N ASP A 117 -15.26 1.36 0.09
CA ASP A 117 -15.98 2.42 0.77
C ASP A 117 -16.59 3.36 -0.28
N PRO A 118 -17.93 3.54 -0.33
CA PRO A 118 -18.91 2.77 0.45
C PRO A 118 -18.93 1.27 0.09
N ASP A 119 -19.33 0.44 1.07
CA ASP A 119 -19.46 -1.02 0.89
C ASP A 119 -20.64 -1.37 -0.04
N GLU A 120 -21.67 -0.50 -0.08
CA GLU A 120 -22.86 -0.63 -0.93
C GLU A 120 -22.99 0.58 -1.84
N VAL A 121 -23.23 0.35 -3.12
CA VAL A 121 -23.42 1.40 -4.14
C VAL A 121 -24.68 1.13 -4.92
N ASN A 122 -25.38 2.19 -5.34
CA ASN A 122 -26.52 2.06 -6.26
C ASN A 122 -26.02 1.92 -7.72
N ASP A 123 -26.94 1.59 -8.64
CA ASP A 123 -26.61 1.36 -10.05
C ASP A 123 -25.94 2.56 -10.71
N ALA A 124 -26.35 3.79 -10.37
CA ALA A 124 -25.80 5.01 -10.96
C ALA A 124 -24.34 5.25 -10.47
N GLN A 125 -24.08 5.05 -9.18
CA GLN A 125 -22.75 5.14 -8.58
C GLN A 125 -21.82 4.06 -9.13
N PHE A 126 -22.32 2.84 -9.25
CA PHE A 126 -21.58 1.70 -9.84
C PHE A 126 -21.17 2.02 -11.29
N GLU A 127 -22.11 2.41 -12.14
CA GLU A 127 -21.83 2.73 -13.54
C GLU A 127 -20.93 3.97 -13.68
N PHE A 128 -21.04 4.95 -12.79
CA PHE A 128 -20.15 6.11 -12.78
C PHE A 128 -18.69 5.68 -12.62
N MET A 129 -18.36 4.93 -11.59
CA MET A 129 -16.96 4.49 -11.35
C MET A 129 -16.46 3.54 -12.43
N LYS A 130 -17.29 2.60 -12.88
CA LYS A 130 -16.95 1.70 -13.97
C LYS A 130 -16.66 2.47 -15.28
N ASN A 131 -17.45 3.50 -15.60
CA ASN A 131 -17.20 4.34 -16.76
C ASN A 131 -15.95 5.20 -16.57
N TYR A 132 -15.71 5.74 -15.38
CA TYR A 132 -14.49 6.50 -15.07
C TYR A 132 -13.23 5.67 -15.31
N ILE A 133 -13.18 4.45 -14.79
CA ILE A 133 -12.06 3.52 -15.02
C ILE A 133 -11.96 3.11 -16.49
N SER A 134 -13.09 2.94 -17.19
CA SER A 134 -13.08 2.61 -18.62
C SER A 134 -12.47 3.74 -19.45
N GLU A 135 -12.86 4.99 -19.18
CA GLU A 135 -12.29 6.16 -19.86
C GLU A 135 -10.81 6.37 -19.55
N LEU A 136 -10.39 6.14 -18.30
CA LEU A 136 -8.97 6.11 -17.94
C LEU A 136 -8.21 5.09 -18.80
N GLU A 137 -8.70 3.86 -18.90
CA GLU A 137 -8.03 2.83 -19.69
C GLU A 137 -8.02 3.15 -21.19
N TYR A 138 -9.10 3.69 -21.74
CA TYR A 138 -9.11 4.16 -23.13
C TYR A 138 -8.13 5.32 -23.36
N ALA A 139 -8.02 6.26 -22.43
CA ALA A 139 -7.03 7.33 -22.51
C ALA A 139 -5.58 6.83 -22.43
N LEU A 140 -5.34 5.74 -21.65
CA LEU A 140 -4.02 5.12 -21.52
C LEU A 140 -3.65 4.27 -22.76
N TYR A 141 -4.60 3.55 -23.35
CA TYR A 141 -4.30 2.50 -24.35
C TYR A 141 -4.69 2.86 -25.77
N ASP A 142 -5.35 3.98 -26.04
CA ASP A 142 -5.39 4.63 -27.32
C ASP A 142 -4.11 5.44 -27.54
N ASP A 143 -3.37 5.18 -28.61
CA ASP A 143 -2.06 5.78 -28.83
C ASP A 143 -2.11 7.30 -29.03
N GLN A 144 -3.18 7.81 -29.64
CA GLN A 144 -3.33 9.27 -29.82
C GLN A 144 -3.68 9.95 -28.50
N ARG A 145 -4.69 9.46 -27.79
CA ARG A 145 -5.11 10.00 -26.47
C ARG A 145 -3.95 9.97 -25.48
N PHE A 146 -3.18 8.88 -25.48
CA PHE A 146 -1.99 8.74 -24.64
C PHE A 146 -0.90 9.76 -24.98
N ALA A 147 -0.58 9.94 -26.26
CA ALA A 147 0.42 10.91 -26.73
C ALA A 147 0.01 12.35 -26.35
N GLU A 148 -1.28 12.67 -26.42
CA GLU A 148 -1.86 13.94 -25.99
C GLU A 148 -1.84 14.11 -24.45
N GLY A 149 -1.66 13.03 -23.69
CA GLY A 149 -1.63 13.04 -22.23
C GLY A 149 -3.01 13.08 -21.59
N GLU A 150 -4.02 12.60 -22.27
CA GLU A 150 -5.40 12.69 -21.80
C GLU A 150 -5.61 11.92 -20.47
N TYR A 151 -4.89 10.82 -20.24
CA TYR A 151 -4.93 10.05 -19.00
C TYR A 151 -4.60 10.90 -17.76
N LEU A 152 -3.85 12.00 -17.90
CA LEU A 152 -3.54 12.94 -16.82
C LEU A 152 -4.78 13.69 -16.29
N ASN A 153 -5.90 13.64 -17.02
CA ASN A 153 -7.16 14.17 -16.54
C ASN A 153 -7.84 13.21 -15.53
N TYR A 154 -7.47 11.95 -15.53
CA TYR A 154 -8.12 10.89 -14.74
C TYR A 154 -7.30 10.46 -13.51
N ILE A 155 -5.99 10.57 -13.54
CA ILE A 155 -5.13 10.14 -12.43
C ILE A 155 -4.39 11.30 -11.78
N ASP A 156 -4.19 11.21 -10.48
CA ASP A 156 -3.19 11.99 -9.76
C ASP A 156 -1.80 11.37 -10.00
N VAL A 157 -1.08 11.92 -10.95
CA VAL A 157 0.17 11.34 -11.44
C VAL A 157 1.27 11.30 -10.38
N GLU A 158 1.26 12.22 -9.41
CA GLU A 158 2.23 12.24 -8.31
C GLU A 158 1.97 11.08 -7.35
N SER A 159 0.72 10.81 -7.00
CA SER A 159 0.38 9.67 -6.16
C SER A 159 0.74 8.33 -6.80
N PHE A 160 0.58 8.21 -8.13
CA PHE A 160 1.02 7.02 -8.88
C PHE A 160 2.53 6.84 -8.81
N ALA A 161 3.30 7.93 -8.90
CA ALA A 161 4.76 7.88 -8.78
C ALA A 161 5.20 7.54 -7.34
N ASP A 162 4.61 8.18 -6.33
CA ASP A 162 4.94 7.94 -4.92
C ASP A 162 4.61 6.50 -4.49
N TRP A 163 3.43 6.00 -4.87
CA TRP A 163 3.05 4.63 -4.60
C TRP A 163 4.01 3.64 -5.25
N TRP A 164 4.37 3.85 -6.53
CA TRP A 164 5.33 3.02 -7.22
C TRP A 164 6.70 3.01 -6.52
N ILE A 165 7.20 4.17 -6.11
CA ILE A 165 8.47 4.29 -5.37
C ILE A 165 8.44 3.49 -4.08
N VAL A 166 7.38 3.63 -3.28
CA VAL A 166 7.20 2.90 -2.01
C VAL A 166 7.16 1.39 -2.26
N MET A 167 6.38 0.93 -3.24
CA MET A 167 6.29 -0.49 -3.58
C MET A 167 7.62 -1.05 -4.07
N GLU A 168 8.35 -0.31 -4.89
CA GLU A 168 9.66 -0.73 -5.37
C GLU A 168 10.72 -0.75 -4.26
N LEU A 169 10.71 0.19 -3.32
CA LEU A 169 11.62 0.16 -2.16
C LEU A 169 11.37 -1.05 -1.27
N THR A 170 10.14 -1.46 -1.07
CA THR A 170 9.82 -2.70 -0.34
C THR A 170 10.15 -3.96 -1.15
N GLY A 171 10.26 -3.84 -2.47
CA GLY A 171 10.47 -4.95 -3.39
C GLY A 171 9.28 -5.90 -3.49
N ILE A 172 8.08 -5.46 -3.15
CA ILE A 172 6.86 -6.26 -3.24
C ILE A 172 6.60 -6.73 -4.68
N TRP A 173 6.00 -7.91 -4.83
CA TRP A 173 5.68 -8.48 -6.12
C TRP A 173 4.17 -8.65 -6.37
N GLU A 174 3.36 -8.67 -5.33
CA GLU A 174 1.92 -8.94 -5.39
C GLU A 174 1.12 -8.08 -6.37
N PRO A 175 1.43 -6.78 -6.61
CA PRO A 175 0.73 -6.00 -7.62
C PRO A 175 0.76 -6.57 -9.05
N ASN A 176 1.63 -7.55 -9.35
CA ASN A 176 1.66 -8.22 -10.66
C ASN A 176 0.47 -9.18 -10.89
N HIS A 177 -0.13 -9.70 -9.83
CA HIS A 177 -1.45 -10.34 -9.85
C HIS A 177 -2.28 -9.63 -8.77
N PRO A 178 -2.88 -8.50 -9.07
CA PRO A 178 -3.15 -7.47 -8.09
C PRO A 178 -3.83 -8.03 -6.85
N LYS A 179 -3.25 -7.73 -5.69
CA LYS A 179 -3.80 -7.97 -4.37
C LYS A 179 -3.59 -6.75 -3.50
N SER A 180 -4.53 -6.49 -2.61
CA SER A 180 -4.44 -5.45 -1.59
C SER A 180 -3.98 -4.09 -2.13
N THR A 181 -4.37 -3.78 -3.38
CA THR A 181 -3.97 -2.56 -4.08
C THR A 181 -5.12 -1.55 -4.02
N TYR A 182 -4.97 -0.54 -3.18
CA TYR A 182 -6.01 0.45 -2.93
C TYR A 182 -5.81 1.70 -3.79
N MET A 183 -6.93 2.29 -4.18
CA MET A 183 -7.05 3.58 -4.85
C MET A 183 -8.26 4.31 -4.30
N HIS A 184 -8.27 5.62 -4.37
CA HIS A 184 -9.43 6.40 -3.98
C HIS A 184 -9.68 7.55 -4.93
N LYS A 185 -10.92 8.03 -4.97
CA LYS A 185 -11.34 9.18 -5.77
C LYS A 185 -12.27 10.04 -4.96
N ASP A 186 -11.96 11.31 -4.86
CA ASP A 186 -12.81 12.31 -4.23
C ASP A 186 -13.77 12.95 -5.25
N LYS A 187 -14.78 13.69 -4.77
CA LYS A 187 -15.72 14.46 -5.58
C LYS A 187 -15.00 15.47 -6.46
N GLY A 188 -15.26 15.43 -7.76
CA GLY A 188 -14.56 16.27 -8.74
C GLY A 188 -13.05 16.02 -8.86
N GLY A 189 -12.51 15.08 -8.07
CA GLY A 189 -11.09 14.73 -8.03
C GLY A 189 -10.70 13.68 -9.06
N LYS A 190 -9.39 13.40 -9.10
CA LYS A 190 -8.80 12.33 -9.92
C LYS A 190 -8.65 11.06 -9.10
N LEU A 191 -8.40 9.95 -9.76
CA LEU A 191 -8.03 8.70 -9.11
C LEU A 191 -6.64 8.83 -8.50
N VAL A 192 -6.53 8.56 -7.21
CA VAL A 192 -5.31 8.64 -6.39
C VAL A 192 -4.89 7.24 -5.97
N MET A 193 -3.60 6.90 -6.10
CA MET A 193 -3.05 5.64 -5.61
C MET A 193 -2.90 5.66 -4.09
N GLY A 194 -3.16 4.51 -3.49
CA GLY A 194 -3.09 4.33 -2.04
C GLY A 194 -4.46 4.37 -1.36
N PRO A 195 -4.48 4.15 -0.04
CA PRO A 195 -3.33 3.86 0.85
C PRO A 195 -2.62 2.54 0.54
N VAL A 196 -1.42 2.38 1.09
CA VAL A 196 -0.67 1.12 1.00
C VAL A 196 -1.16 0.11 2.04
N TRP A 197 -1.08 -1.20 1.72
CA TRP A 197 -1.54 -2.27 2.59
C TRP A 197 -0.80 -3.58 2.30
N ASP A 198 -0.66 -4.47 3.31
CA ASP A 198 -0.30 -5.87 3.21
C ASP A 198 1.12 -6.17 2.67
N PHE A 199 2.13 -6.07 3.56
CA PHE A 199 3.53 -6.19 3.18
C PHE A 199 4.23 -7.42 3.79
N ASP A 200 3.54 -8.39 4.30
CA ASP A 200 4.18 -9.54 4.95
C ASP A 200 4.61 -10.66 3.97
N TRP A 201 4.22 -10.55 2.67
CA TRP A 201 4.53 -11.51 1.63
C TRP A 201 5.55 -10.98 0.61
N GLU A 202 6.69 -11.71 0.44
CA GLU A 202 7.76 -11.43 -0.56
C GLU A 202 8.30 -10.00 -0.58
N THR A 203 8.33 -9.33 0.56
CA THR A 203 8.91 -8.00 0.71
C THR A 203 10.30 -8.05 1.34
N TYR A 204 11.09 -6.98 1.15
CA TYR A 204 12.46 -6.87 1.66
C TYR A 204 13.33 -8.07 1.31
N THR A 205 13.18 -8.56 0.08
CA THR A 205 14.01 -9.60 -0.53
C THR A 205 15.00 -8.99 -1.52
N PRO A 206 16.22 -9.54 -1.67
CA PRO A 206 17.23 -8.96 -2.57
C PRO A 206 16.75 -8.90 -4.03
N LYS A 207 16.71 -7.72 -4.62
CA LYS A 207 16.29 -7.49 -6.01
C LYS A 207 17.12 -6.37 -6.64
N THR A 208 17.61 -6.60 -7.86
CA THR A 208 18.34 -5.63 -8.68
C THR A 208 17.60 -5.34 -10.00
N TRP A 209 16.28 -5.38 -9.94
CA TRP A 209 15.34 -5.04 -11.03
C TRP A 209 14.09 -4.42 -10.43
N PHE A 210 13.32 -3.68 -11.22
CA PHE A 210 12.02 -3.18 -10.79
C PHE A 210 11.00 -4.31 -10.73
N SER A 211 10.32 -4.45 -9.59
CA SER A 211 9.41 -5.55 -9.30
C SER A 211 8.07 -5.42 -10.00
N ILE A 212 7.58 -4.18 -10.18
CA ILE A 212 6.20 -3.90 -10.60
C ILE A 212 6.08 -2.99 -11.83
N ASN A 213 7.18 -2.78 -12.58
CA ASN A 213 7.15 -1.94 -13.80
C ASN A 213 6.16 -2.43 -14.88
N GLU A 214 5.83 -3.73 -14.89
CA GLU A 214 4.89 -4.33 -15.84
C GLU A 214 3.47 -4.44 -15.27
N SER A 215 3.31 -4.12 -13.98
CA SER A 215 2.10 -4.28 -13.21
C SER A 215 1.10 -3.15 -13.46
N LEU A 216 -0.19 -3.42 -13.28
CA LEU A 216 -1.28 -2.44 -13.37
C LEU A 216 -1.19 -1.60 -14.67
N TYR A 217 -0.98 -0.30 -14.50
CA TYR A 217 -0.83 0.66 -15.61
C TYR A 217 0.64 1.08 -15.84
N TYR A 218 1.60 0.65 -14.99
CA TYR A 218 2.97 1.15 -14.98
C TYR A 218 3.73 0.85 -16.28
N LYS A 219 3.51 -0.32 -16.90
CA LYS A 219 4.11 -0.62 -18.21
C LYS A 219 3.79 0.46 -19.26
N ARG A 220 2.57 1.01 -19.22
CA ARG A 220 2.16 2.05 -20.16
C ARG A 220 2.63 3.42 -19.69
N LEU A 221 2.51 3.74 -18.40
CA LEU A 221 2.93 5.00 -17.82
C LEU A 221 4.42 5.29 -18.06
N PHE A 222 5.29 4.29 -17.90
CA PHE A 222 6.74 4.44 -18.14
C PHE A 222 7.12 4.65 -19.63
N GLN A 223 6.20 4.53 -20.56
CA GLN A 223 6.41 4.95 -21.96
C GLN A 223 6.25 6.45 -22.15
N ASP A 224 5.69 7.16 -21.17
CA ASP A 224 5.53 8.61 -21.21
C ASP A 224 6.68 9.31 -20.48
N PRO A 225 7.50 10.12 -21.16
CA PRO A 225 8.57 10.86 -20.50
C PRO A 225 8.06 11.86 -19.44
N ARG A 226 6.80 12.29 -19.52
CA ARG A 226 6.16 13.13 -18.48
C ARG A 226 6.05 12.37 -17.17
N PHE A 227 5.60 11.10 -17.20
CA PHE A 227 5.52 10.25 -16.01
C PHE A 227 6.93 9.96 -15.45
N VAL A 228 7.89 9.63 -16.29
CA VAL A 228 9.29 9.41 -15.87
C VAL A 228 9.86 10.66 -15.18
N ALA A 229 9.56 11.84 -15.69
CA ALA A 229 10.00 13.10 -15.08
C ALA A 229 9.38 13.30 -13.67
N VAL A 230 8.09 12.95 -13.50
CA VAL A 230 7.43 13.00 -12.20
C VAL A 230 8.08 11.99 -11.22
N VAL A 231 8.33 10.75 -11.65
CA VAL A 231 9.01 9.74 -10.79
C VAL A 231 10.37 10.25 -10.31
N LYS A 232 11.19 10.84 -11.20
CA LYS A 232 12.49 11.43 -10.82
C LYS A 232 12.33 12.57 -9.82
N GLN A 233 11.39 13.47 -10.07
CA GLN A 233 11.12 14.60 -9.19
C GLN A 233 10.69 14.13 -7.79
N ARG A 234 9.78 13.15 -7.72
CA ARG A 234 9.29 12.61 -6.45
C ARG A 234 10.40 11.86 -5.71
N TRP A 235 11.22 11.07 -6.42
CA TRP A 235 12.40 10.43 -5.83
C TRP A 235 13.34 11.46 -5.21
N ASP A 236 13.76 12.48 -5.97
CA ASP A 236 14.66 13.51 -5.46
C ASP A 236 14.09 14.31 -4.28
N MET A 237 12.77 14.45 -4.23
CA MET A 237 12.08 15.16 -3.14
C MET A 237 12.14 14.40 -1.82
N TYR A 238 11.97 13.07 -1.84
CA TYR A 238 11.80 12.26 -0.62
C TYR A 238 12.96 11.31 -0.32
N LYS A 239 13.93 11.14 -1.21
CA LYS A 239 15.00 10.16 -1.00
C LYS A 239 15.79 10.33 0.30
N ALA A 240 15.96 11.56 0.77
CA ALA A 240 16.65 11.80 2.04
C ALA A 240 15.87 11.24 3.26
N ASP A 241 14.54 11.26 3.20
CA ASP A 241 13.70 10.65 4.22
C ASP A 241 13.71 9.13 4.11
N TYR A 242 13.69 8.58 2.90
CA TYR A 242 13.78 7.14 2.67
C TYR A 242 15.12 6.55 3.13
N GLU A 243 16.22 7.29 3.01
CA GLU A 243 17.55 6.88 3.47
C GLU A 243 17.60 6.63 4.99
N THR A 244 16.68 7.20 5.75
CA THR A 244 16.62 7.05 7.22
C THR A 244 15.80 5.85 7.71
N ILE A 245 15.13 5.09 6.84
CA ILE A 245 14.36 3.90 7.18
C ILE A 245 15.17 2.83 7.93
N PRO A 246 16.44 2.55 7.61
CA PRO A 246 17.26 1.63 8.39
C PRO A 246 17.35 1.96 9.89
N GLU A 247 17.34 3.22 10.25
CA GLU A 247 17.33 3.65 11.66
C GLU A 247 15.98 3.34 12.32
N TYR A 248 14.88 3.57 11.60
CA TYR A 248 13.55 3.19 12.05
C TYR A 248 13.44 1.68 12.29
N ILE A 249 13.91 0.85 11.35
CA ILE A 249 13.92 -0.63 11.50
C ILE A 249 14.65 -1.03 12.79
N ARG A 250 15.84 -0.47 13.04
CA ARG A 250 16.63 -0.78 14.25
C ARG A 250 15.92 -0.33 15.53
N SER A 251 15.25 0.83 15.49
CA SER A 251 14.50 1.37 16.62
C SER A 251 13.29 0.49 16.96
N GLU A 252 12.47 0.11 15.96
CA GLU A 252 11.31 -0.76 16.18
C GLU A 252 11.74 -2.16 16.65
N ALA A 253 12.79 -2.73 16.06
CA ALA A 253 13.33 -4.01 16.51
C ALA A 253 13.74 -3.99 17.99
N ALA A 254 14.33 -2.89 18.46
CA ALA A 254 14.71 -2.76 19.88
C ALA A 254 13.48 -2.79 20.80
N LYS A 255 12.34 -2.21 20.36
CA LYS A 255 11.09 -2.18 21.14
C LYS A 255 10.46 -3.58 21.26
N ILE A 256 10.42 -4.35 20.16
CA ILE A 256 9.68 -5.63 20.10
C ILE A 256 10.53 -6.89 20.31
N ARG A 257 11.83 -6.77 20.53
CA ARG A 257 12.74 -7.91 20.73
C ARG A 257 12.31 -8.85 21.85
N ASN A 258 11.77 -8.32 22.95
CA ASN A 258 11.26 -9.16 24.04
C ASN A 258 9.93 -9.80 23.67
N SER A 259 9.11 -9.11 22.88
CA SER A 259 7.86 -9.63 22.33
C SER A 259 8.12 -10.83 21.41
N ASP A 260 9.09 -10.73 20.48
CA ASP A 260 9.52 -11.84 19.61
C ASP A 260 9.85 -13.12 20.39
N ARG A 261 10.55 -12.99 21.53
CA ARG A 261 10.91 -14.15 22.37
C ARG A 261 9.69 -14.92 22.91
N MET A 262 8.58 -14.25 23.07
CA MET A 262 7.32 -14.86 23.51
C MET A 262 6.46 -15.33 22.32
N ASP A 263 6.46 -14.59 21.25
CA ASP A 263 5.65 -14.81 20.05
C ASP A 263 6.15 -15.97 19.20
N SER A 264 7.42 -15.97 18.82
CA SER A 264 7.99 -16.95 17.91
C SER A 264 7.84 -18.42 18.34
N PRO A 265 7.99 -18.80 19.65
CA PRO A 265 7.70 -20.15 20.08
C PRO A 265 6.20 -20.50 20.06
N MET A 266 5.33 -19.51 20.16
CA MET A 266 3.87 -19.69 20.16
C MET A 266 3.36 -19.87 18.73
N TRP A 267 3.91 -19.11 17.79
CA TRP A 267 3.50 -19.07 16.40
C TRP A 267 4.66 -19.33 15.43
N PRO A 268 5.15 -20.58 15.36
CA PRO A 268 6.25 -20.90 14.45
C PRO A 268 5.86 -20.70 12.99
N ILE A 269 6.72 -20.05 12.21
CA ILE A 269 6.52 -19.83 10.78
C ILE A 269 6.59 -21.19 10.06
N THR A 270 5.58 -21.50 9.26
CA THR A 270 5.50 -22.75 8.48
C THR A 270 5.49 -22.52 6.97
N GLN A 271 5.44 -21.27 6.51
CA GLN A 271 5.52 -20.88 5.11
C GLN A 271 6.82 -20.11 4.85
N TRP A 272 7.43 -20.39 3.72
CA TRP A 272 8.75 -19.89 3.35
C TRP A 272 8.62 -18.98 2.15
N VAL A 273 8.53 -17.69 2.39
CA VAL A 273 8.23 -16.67 1.36
C VAL A 273 9.21 -15.51 1.36
N ASN A 274 9.76 -15.15 2.52
CA ASN A 274 10.60 -13.96 2.67
C ASN A 274 12.11 -14.29 2.67
N GLY A 275 12.47 -15.59 2.85
CA GLY A 275 13.84 -16.06 2.84
C GLY A 275 14.62 -15.78 4.13
N ASP A 276 13.92 -15.46 5.22
CA ASP A 276 14.48 -15.23 6.55
C ASP A 276 13.83 -16.07 7.66
N GLU A 277 12.94 -16.96 7.32
CA GLU A 277 12.09 -17.73 8.24
C GLU A 277 12.88 -18.60 9.23
N ASN A 278 14.08 -19.07 8.83
CA ASN A 278 14.99 -19.83 9.69
C ASN A 278 15.98 -18.99 10.50
N MET A 279 15.96 -17.68 10.32
CA MET A 279 16.91 -16.81 11.00
C MET A 279 16.48 -16.57 12.44
N THR A 280 17.42 -16.16 13.28
CA THR A 280 17.07 -15.50 14.53
C THR A 280 16.42 -14.16 14.22
N PHE A 281 15.61 -13.62 15.15
CA PHE A 281 15.04 -12.29 15.00
C PHE A 281 16.10 -11.23 14.67
N ASP A 282 17.21 -11.22 15.45
CA ASP A 282 18.27 -10.24 15.25
C ASP A 282 18.98 -10.38 13.90
N ASP A 283 19.12 -11.58 13.36
CA ASP A 283 19.72 -11.77 12.03
C ASP A 283 18.74 -11.44 10.90
N ALA A 284 17.46 -11.73 11.07
CA ALA A 284 16.43 -11.30 10.14
C ALA A 284 16.33 -9.76 10.06
N VAL A 285 16.40 -9.07 11.20
CA VAL A 285 16.44 -7.60 11.26
C VAL A 285 17.68 -7.04 10.55
N LYS A 286 18.87 -7.61 10.80
CA LYS A 286 20.10 -7.18 10.10
C LYS A 286 19.98 -7.40 8.59
N ARG A 287 19.41 -8.53 8.18
CA ARG A 287 19.16 -8.82 6.76
C ARG A 287 18.19 -7.82 6.15
N MET A 288 17.07 -7.52 6.81
CA MET A 288 16.09 -6.54 6.34
C MET A 288 16.72 -5.16 6.12
N VAL A 289 17.51 -4.68 7.09
CA VAL A 289 18.29 -3.45 6.98
C VAL A 289 19.20 -3.48 5.75
N LYS A 290 20.01 -4.52 5.61
CA LYS A 290 20.96 -4.64 4.50
C LYS A 290 20.26 -4.71 3.15
N VAL A 291 19.19 -5.47 3.05
CA VAL A 291 18.38 -5.58 1.81
C VAL A 291 17.78 -4.22 1.44
N TYR A 292 17.27 -3.47 2.41
CA TYR A 292 16.74 -2.15 2.17
C TYR A 292 17.82 -1.16 1.70
N GLU A 293 18.97 -1.11 2.37
CA GLU A 293 20.11 -0.27 1.99
C GLU A 293 20.57 -0.57 0.55
N ASP A 294 20.77 -1.85 0.22
CA ASP A 294 21.14 -2.28 -1.14
C ASP A 294 20.06 -1.92 -2.18
N ARG A 295 18.79 -2.04 -1.81
CA ARG A 295 17.67 -1.70 -2.68
C ARG A 295 17.60 -0.21 -2.93
N PHE A 296 17.77 0.61 -1.91
CA PHE A 296 17.81 2.07 -2.01
C PHE A 296 18.94 2.54 -2.95
N ASP A 297 20.16 2.07 -2.73
CA ASP A 297 21.31 2.39 -3.57
C ASP A 297 21.09 2.00 -5.04
N TRP A 298 20.53 0.80 -5.26
CA TRP A 298 20.22 0.33 -6.60
C TRP A 298 19.14 1.19 -7.26
N MET A 299 18.09 1.56 -6.54
CA MET A 299 17.01 2.40 -7.05
C MET A 299 17.48 3.81 -7.38
N ASP A 300 18.30 4.44 -6.53
CA ASP A 300 18.86 5.77 -6.81
C ASP A 300 19.62 5.75 -8.13
N ALA A 301 20.50 4.76 -8.33
CA ALA A 301 21.21 4.59 -9.57
C ALA A 301 20.30 4.25 -10.77
N ALA A 302 19.23 3.45 -10.58
CA ALA A 302 18.33 3.04 -11.64
C ALA A 302 17.42 4.17 -12.10
N ILE A 303 16.80 4.91 -11.17
CA ILE A 303 15.95 6.08 -11.46
C ILE A 303 16.77 7.19 -12.12
N GLY A 304 18.02 7.40 -11.69
CA GLY A 304 18.92 8.36 -12.34
C GLY A 304 19.15 8.08 -13.82
N ARG A 305 19.07 6.80 -14.23
CA ARG A 305 19.29 6.37 -15.64
C ARG A 305 18.01 6.31 -16.48
N MET A 306 16.81 6.40 -15.91
CA MET A 306 15.56 6.53 -16.67
C MET A 306 15.59 7.84 -17.48
#